data_69fc3c7b2e0804efc3266580c45d7b8a
#
_entry.id   69fc3c7b2e0804efc3266580c45d7b8a
#
_cell.length_a   1.000
_cell.length_b   1.000
_cell.length_c   1.000
_cell.angle_alpha   90.00
_cell.angle_beta   90.00
_cell.angle_gamma   90.00
#
_symmetry.space_group_name_H-M   'P 1'
#
loop_
_entity.id
_entity.type
_entity.pdbx_description
1 polymer ?
#
loop_
_entity_poly.entity_id
_entity_poly.type
_entity_poly.pdbx_seq_one_letter_code
_entity_poly.pdbx_strand_id
1 'polypeptide(L)'
;MRYHDYIKSEAWQRKRRKFFSSKKWKTYPKGLKAGKFVCYCCGSDDRLDLHHRTYKRLGRERISVDLICVCRDCHNDIHKVNKSGKGLWGSTKIVRRKNVRT
;
A
#
# COMPACT_ATOMS: atom_id res chain seq x y z
N MET A 1 10.27 16.57 6.30
CA MET A 1 9.95 16.25 4.89
C MET A 1 8.45 16.10 4.74
N ARG A 2 7.89 16.78 3.78
CA ARG A 2 6.45 16.66 3.50
C ARG A 2 6.17 15.40 2.69
N TYR A 3 5.05 14.75 2.98
CA TYR A 3 4.64 13.55 2.28
C TYR A 3 4.57 13.74 0.76
N HIS A 4 3.94 14.84 0.29
CA HIS A 4 3.82 15.09 -1.15
C HIS A 4 5.17 15.25 -1.84
N ASP A 5 6.12 15.89 -1.18
CA ASP A 5 7.46 16.05 -1.74
C ASP A 5 8.19 14.70 -1.78
N TYR A 6 8.01 13.90 -0.73
CA TYR A 6 8.66 12.60 -0.63
C TYR A 6 8.20 11.63 -1.71
N ILE A 7 6.89 11.51 -1.95
CA ILE A 7 6.39 10.54 -2.96
C ILE A 7 6.78 10.91 -4.39
N LYS A 8 7.18 12.16 -4.63
CA LYS A 8 7.74 12.60 -5.91
C LYS A 8 9.25 12.39 -5.98
N SER A 9 9.89 12.04 -4.87
CA SER A 9 11.34 11.93 -4.80
C SER A 9 11.88 10.68 -5.50
N GLU A 10 13.14 10.76 -5.90
CA GLU A 10 13.87 9.62 -6.47
C GLU A 10 13.98 8.47 -5.46
N ALA A 11 14.17 8.80 -4.17
CA ALA A 11 14.25 7.79 -3.11
C ALA A 11 12.98 6.96 -3.03
N TRP A 12 11.81 7.60 -3.09
CA TRP A 12 10.53 6.89 -3.09
C TRP A 12 10.35 6.03 -4.35
N GLN A 13 10.69 6.57 -5.52
CA GLN A 13 10.58 5.81 -6.77
C GLN A 13 11.47 4.58 -6.77
N ARG A 14 12.66 4.66 -6.20
CA ARG A 14 13.54 3.49 -6.04
C ARG A 14 12.93 2.43 -5.14
N LYS A 15 12.34 2.82 -4.00
CA LYS A 15 11.66 1.89 -3.10
C LYS A 15 10.48 1.22 -3.77
N ARG A 16 9.71 1.98 -4.52
CA ARG A 16 8.56 1.48 -5.26
C ARG A 16 9.00 0.41 -6.27
N ARG A 17 10.03 0.69 -7.05
CA ARG A 17 10.58 -0.28 -8.00
C ARG A 17 11.08 -1.54 -7.28
N LYS A 18 11.77 -1.36 -6.18
CA LYS A 18 12.31 -2.48 -5.38
C LYS A 18 11.18 -3.36 -4.85
N PHE A 19 10.13 -2.77 -4.34
CA PHE A 19 8.97 -3.51 -3.86
C PHE A 19 8.38 -4.39 -4.96
N PHE A 20 8.09 -3.82 -6.12
CA PHE A 20 7.41 -4.55 -7.19
C PHE A 20 8.33 -5.51 -7.96
N SER A 21 9.63 -5.34 -7.90
CA SER A 21 10.57 -6.22 -8.61
C SER A 21 11.12 -7.37 -7.77
N SER A 22 11.02 -7.31 -6.46
CA SER A 22 11.62 -8.30 -5.58
C SER A 22 10.71 -9.50 -5.34
N LYS A 23 11.23 -10.72 -5.62
CA LYS A 23 10.54 -11.95 -5.31
C LYS A 23 10.33 -12.14 -3.81
N LYS A 24 11.27 -11.63 -3.00
CA LYS A 24 11.18 -11.71 -1.54
C LYS A 24 9.95 -11.01 -0.98
N TRP A 25 9.53 -9.93 -1.61
CA TRP A 25 8.38 -9.14 -1.15
C TRP A 25 7.05 -9.67 -1.66
N LYS A 26 7.06 -10.64 -2.59
CA LYS A 26 5.83 -11.21 -3.15
C LYS A 26 5.07 -12.09 -2.17
N THR A 27 5.75 -12.58 -1.14
CA THR A 27 5.10 -13.39 -0.11
C THR A 27 4.72 -12.57 1.11
N TYR A 28 5.23 -11.33 1.20
CA TYR A 28 4.98 -10.46 2.32
C TYR A 28 5.26 -9.01 1.89
N PRO A 29 4.41 -8.03 2.25
CA PRO A 29 3.15 -8.18 2.98
C PRO A 29 2.08 -8.87 2.13
N LYS A 30 0.98 -9.23 2.78
CA LYS A 30 -0.17 -9.83 2.11
C LYS A 30 -0.67 -8.91 1.00
N GLY A 31 -1.25 -9.47 -0.02
CA GLY A 31 -1.65 -8.79 -1.25
C GLY A 31 -1.14 -9.53 -2.46
N LEU A 32 -0.64 -10.75 -2.22
CA LEU A 32 -0.12 -11.61 -3.27
C LEU A 32 -1.07 -12.79 -3.47
N LYS A 33 -1.38 -13.08 -4.74
CA LYS A 33 -2.19 -14.23 -5.11
C LYS A 33 -1.58 -14.86 -6.35
N ALA A 34 -1.36 -16.19 -6.31
CA ALA A 34 -0.85 -16.96 -7.44
C ALA A 34 0.44 -16.38 -8.06
N GLY A 35 1.36 -15.90 -7.23
CA GLY A 35 2.64 -15.37 -7.71
C GLY A 35 2.59 -13.95 -8.27
N LYS A 36 1.43 -13.31 -8.23
CA LYS A 36 1.24 -11.92 -8.71
C LYS A 36 1.02 -10.97 -7.54
N PHE A 37 1.34 -9.69 -7.75
CA PHE A 37 0.89 -8.66 -6.84
C PHE A 37 -0.58 -8.37 -7.10
N VAL A 38 -1.37 -8.31 -6.02
CA VAL A 38 -2.79 -7.95 -6.08
C VAL A 38 -3.11 -6.97 -4.96
N CYS A 39 -4.20 -6.25 -5.11
CA CYS A 39 -4.68 -5.32 -4.09
C CYS A 39 -4.94 -6.05 -2.79
N TYR A 40 -4.37 -5.55 -1.70
CA TYR A 40 -4.59 -6.10 -0.36
C TYR A 40 -6.06 -6.07 0.04
N CYS A 41 -6.82 -5.08 -0.44
CA CYS A 41 -8.22 -4.88 -0.05
C CYS A 41 -9.20 -5.69 -0.89
N CYS A 42 -9.09 -5.65 -2.22
CA CYS A 42 -10.10 -6.25 -3.09
C CYS A 42 -9.58 -7.39 -3.96
N GLY A 43 -8.27 -7.61 -4.02
CA GLY A 43 -7.68 -8.68 -4.83
C GLY A 43 -7.48 -8.36 -6.30
N SER A 44 -7.78 -7.14 -6.74
CA SER A 44 -7.55 -6.71 -8.13
C SER A 44 -6.06 -6.63 -8.44
N ASP A 45 -5.66 -6.95 -9.65
CA ASP A 45 -4.29 -6.77 -10.13
C ASP A 45 -4.13 -5.54 -11.02
N ASP A 46 -5.16 -4.72 -11.15
CA ASP A 46 -5.17 -3.53 -11.99
C ASP A 46 -4.81 -2.27 -11.21
N ARG A 47 -4.00 -1.41 -11.82
CA ARG A 47 -3.62 -0.10 -11.28
C ARG A 47 -3.18 -0.15 -9.81
N LEU A 48 -2.18 -0.96 -9.52
CA LEU A 48 -1.67 -1.11 -8.15
C LEU A 48 -0.79 0.07 -7.77
N ASP A 49 -1.08 0.62 -6.59
CA ASP A 49 -0.27 1.66 -5.95
C ASP A 49 0.42 1.08 -4.71
N LEU A 50 1.56 1.64 -4.36
CA LEU A 50 2.23 1.29 -3.12
C LEU A 50 1.69 2.20 -2.01
N HIS A 51 1.16 1.58 -0.95
CA HIS A 51 0.46 2.28 0.13
C HIS A 51 1.23 2.16 1.45
N HIS A 52 1.34 3.26 2.17
CA HIS A 52 1.91 3.26 3.52
C HIS A 52 0.89 2.74 4.53
N ARG A 53 1.30 1.76 5.33
CA ARG A 53 0.52 1.35 6.50
C ARG A 53 0.61 2.40 7.61
N THR A 54 1.71 3.14 7.63
CA THR A 54 1.97 4.19 8.60
C THR A 54 2.95 5.19 7.99
N TYR A 55 2.87 6.44 8.42
CA TYR A 55 3.86 7.47 8.06
C TYR A 55 4.96 7.62 9.10
N LYS A 56 4.96 6.78 10.13
CA LYS A 56 5.90 6.88 11.25
C LYS A 56 7.37 6.87 10.79
N ARG A 57 7.67 6.08 9.77
CA ARG A 57 9.03 5.95 9.22
C ARG A 57 9.13 6.52 7.80
N LEU A 58 8.40 7.58 7.53
CA LEU A 58 8.43 8.21 6.20
C LEU A 58 9.86 8.58 5.81
N GLY A 59 10.30 8.12 4.63
CA GLY A 59 11.67 8.27 4.15
C GLY A 59 12.60 7.15 4.58
N ARG A 60 12.24 6.37 5.60
CA ARG A 60 13.01 5.24 6.12
C ARG A 60 12.14 4.00 6.25
N GLU A 61 11.18 3.85 5.38
CA GLU A 61 10.23 2.73 5.44
C GLU A 61 10.92 1.37 5.41
N ARG A 62 10.42 0.47 6.22
CA ARG A 62 10.74 -0.95 6.14
C ARG A 62 9.79 -1.55 5.12
N ILE A 63 10.30 -1.92 3.96
CA ILE A 63 9.49 -2.31 2.79
C ILE A 63 8.53 -3.44 3.12
N SER A 64 8.99 -4.45 3.85
CA SER A 64 8.16 -5.61 4.18
C SER A 64 7.17 -5.37 5.33
N VAL A 65 7.26 -4.26 6.04
CA VAL A 65 6.44 -3.97 7.22
C VAL A 65 5.53 -2.78 7.01
N ASP A 66 6.07 -1.68 6.45
CA ASP A 66 5.38 -0.40 6.41
C ASP A 66 4.56 -0.19 5.13
N LEU A 67 4.78 -1.02 4.11
CA LEU A 67 4.21 -0.82 2.78
C LEU A 67 3.39 -2.04 2.35
N ILE A 68 2.27 -1.79 1.68
CA ILE A 68 1.46 -2.82 1.02
C ILE A 68 1.02 -2.29 -0.33
N CYS A 69 0.61 -3.18 -1.24
CA CYS A 69 0.03 -2.73 -2.49
C CYS A 69 -1.50 -2.76 -2.43
N VAL A 70 -2.11 -1.74 -2.99
CA VAL A 70 -3.56 -1.61 -3.12
C VAL A 70 -3.87 -1.04 -4.50
N CYS A 71 -5.04 -1.35 -5.05
CA CYS A 71 -5.44 -0.73 -6.30
C CYS A 71 -5.78 0.75 -6.04
N ARG A 72 -5.80 1.54 -7.11
CA ARG A 72 -6.05 2.98 -6.99
C ARG A 72 -7.38 3.29 -6.33
N ASP A 73 -8.43 2.54 -6.66
CA ASP A 73 -9.74 2.76 -6.06
C ASP A 73 -9.76 2.51 -4.56
N CYS A 74 -9.16 1.38 -4.13
CA CYS A 74 -9.05 1.10 -2.70
C CYS A 74 -8.16 2.10 -1.98
N HIS A 75 -7.08 2.55 -2.62
CA HIS A 75 -6.18 3.56 -2.08
C HIS A 75 -6.95 4.87 -1.78
N ASN A 76 -7.77 5.30 -2.73
CA ASN A 76 -8.61 6.49 -2.55
C ASN A 76 -9.63 6.29 -1.44
N ASP A 77 -10.25 5.11 -1.36
CA ASP A 77 -11.22 4.79 -0.30
C ASP A 77 -10.56 4.82 1.08
N ILE A 78 -9.33 4.29 1.19
CA ILE A 78 -8.57 4.30 2.45
C ILE A 78 -8.36 5.75 2.92
N HIS A 79 -7.96 6.64 2.03
CA HIS A 79 -7.75 8.04 2.40
C HIS A 79 -9.04 8.75 2.78
N LYS A 80 -10.16 8.41 2.14
CA LYS A 80 -11.46 8.94 2.54
C LYS A 80 -11.85 8.51 3.96
N VAL A 81 -11.65 7.24 4.30
CA VAL A 81 -11.92 6.74 5.65
C VAL A 81 -10.99 7.38 6.66
N ASN A 82 -9.70 7.55 6.29
CA ASN A 82 -8.70 8.14 7.18
C ASN A 82 -9.02 9.59 7.57
N LYS A 83 -9.75 10.31 6.75
CA LYS A 83 -10.19 11.68 7.09
C LYS A 83 -11.03 11.75 8.37
N SER A 84 -11.63 10.62 8.79
CA SER A 84 -12.38 10.56 10.04
C SER A 84 -11.50 10.24 11.26
N GLY A 85 -10.17 10.22 11.11
CA GLY A 85 -9.23 10.05 12.22
C GLY A 85 -8.94 8.62 12.63
N LYS A 86 -9.23 7.64 11.79
CA LYS A 86 -9.05 6.22 12.12
C LYS A 86 -7.63 5.69 11.89
N GLY A 87 -6.73 6.51 11.34
CA GLY A 87 -5.37 6.11 11.01
C GLY A 87 -5.31 5.28 9.73
N LEU A 88 -4.13 5.23 9.10
CA LEU A 88 -3.98 4.56 7.79
C LEU A 88 -4.23 3.06 7.87
N TRP A 89 -3.69 2.39 8.87
CA TRP A 89 -3.85 0.94 8.96
C TRP A 89 -5.29 0.56 9.33
N GLY A 90 -5.89 1.27 10.28
CA GLY A 90 -7.30 1.07 10.63
C GLY A 90 -8.22 1.29 9.43
N SER A 91 -7.98 2.35 8.68
CA SER A 91 -8.74 2.65 7.46
C SER A 91 -8.57 1.57 6.40
N THR A 92 -7.36 1.05 6.23
CA THR A 92 -7.07 -0.04 5.30
C THR A 92 -7.88 -1.29 5.64
N LYS A 93 -7.96 -1.65 6.92
CA LYS A 93 -8.74 -2.81 7.35
C LYS A 93 -10.24 -2.63 7.09
N ILE A 94 -10.76 -1.42 7.28
CA ILE A 94 -12.16 -1.10 7.01
C ILE A 94 -12.46 -1.26 5.51
N VAL A 95 -11.63 -0.69 4.66
CA VAL A 95 -11.80 -0.79 3.20
C VAL A 95 -11.69 -2.23 2.73
N ARG A 96 -10.78 -3.01 3.31
CA ARG A 96 -10.65 -4.43 2.98
C ARG A 96 -11.93 -5.20 3.27
N ARG A 97 -12.58 -4.94 4.41
CA ARG A 97 -13.86 -5.60 4.75
C ARG A 97 -14.95 -5.29 3.75
N LYS A 98 -14.98 -4.05 3.25
CA LYS A 98 -16.00 -3.61 2.29
C LYS A 98 -15.75 -4.14 0.88
N ASN A 99 -14.50 -4.17 0.46
CA ASN A 99 -14.14 -4.34 -0.94
C ASN A 99 -13.61 -5.75 -1.27
N VAL A 100 -13.39 -6.60 -0.26
CA VAL A 100 -12.84 -7.93 -0.50
C VAL A 100 -13.75 -8.73 -1.43
N ARG A 101 -13.13 -9.35 -2.43
CA ARG A 101 -13.83 -10.24 -3.37
C ARG A 101 -13.72 -11.67 -2.86
N THR A 102 -14.84 -12.29 -2.72
CA THR A 102 -14.93 -13.71 -2.33
C THR A 102 -15.09 -14.59 -3.54
#